data_96e0164fabdcd0db55d5f0da84695fdc
#
_entry.id   96e0164fabdcd0db55d5f0da84695fdc
#
_cell.length_a   1.000
_cell.length_b   1.000
_cell.length_c   1.000
_cell.angle_alpha   90.00
_cell.angle_beta   90.00
_cell.angle_gamma   90.00
#
_symmetry.space_group_name_H-M   'P 1'
#
loop_
_entity.id
_entity.type
_entity.pdbx_description
1 polymer ?
#
loop_
_entity_poly.entity_id
_entity_poly.type
_entity_poly.pdbx_seq_one_letter_code
_entity_poly.pdbx_strand_id
1 'polypeptide(L)'
;MSATGIKSVHLVYFSPSGSTEKIVRKIASGIQGPEVKTYNLLPSAARKKQYVFGKDDLVIYGSLSAGMLFTKAEELFNCLQGNETPFIGVVSFGNAYYGVALTEMKERAEGRGFRVCALGAFIAQHTMAPELGTGRPDAKDEAIMVDFGRKAYEKILAGDYTLHKQPVTHWSSSEQYNQIIAFREKNKEPYCFPKEFRAKKISDACIKCKTCVRNCPVDAIDIENKTFDLDACIGCYGCINRCPMHAISVASPEVTEFMKGFIDMFKNTRLEPDTFL
;
A
#
# COMPACT_ATOMS: atom_id res chain seq x y z
N MET A 1 37.05 -11.15 1.21
CA MET A 1 35.58 -11.23 1.41
C MET A 1 34.95 -10.87 0.09
N SER A 2 34.26 -11.80 -0.58
CA SER A 2 33.61 -11.52 -1.87
C SER A 2 32.54 -10.46 -1.63
N ALA A 3 32.58 -9.37 -2.39
CA ALA A 3 31.52 -8.40 -2.38
C ALA A 3 30.21 -9.13 -2.71
N THR A 4 29.34 -9.25 -1.73
CA THR A 4 27.99 -9.80 -1.89
C THR A 4 27.18 -8.76 -2.67
N GLY A 5 27.34 -8.78 -3.99
CA GLY A 5 26.57 -7.90 -4.87
C GLY A 5 25.14 -8.38 -4.97
N ILE A 6 24.16 -7.48 -4.78
CA ILE A 6 22.77 -7.75 -5.12
C ILE A 6 22.66 -8.01 -6.62
N LYS A 7 22.12 -9.17 -7.00
CA LYS A 7 21.97 -9.60 -8.40
C LYS A 7 20.65 -9.15 -9.01
N SER A 8 19.59 -9.15 -8.22
CA SER A 8 18.24 -8.79 -8.67
C SER A 8 17.53 -7.91 -7.66
N VAL A 9 16.76 -6.95 -8.16
CA VAL A 9 15.79 -6.14 -7.38
C VAL A 9 14.38 -6.59 -7.74
N HIS A 10 13.63 -7.00 -6.74
CA HIS A 10 12.28 -7.52 -6.88
C HIS A 10 11.27 -6.52 -6.37
N LEU A 11 10.50 -5.90 -7.28
CA LEU A 11 9.40 -5.00 -6.94
C LEU A 11 8.16 -5.82 -6.67
N VAL A 12 7.78 -5.94 -5.42
CA VAL A 12 6.60 -6.69 -4.98
C VAL A 12 5.58 -5.70 -4.45
N TYR A 13 4.37 -5.68 -4.97
CA TYR A 13 3.39 -4.70 -4.54
C TYR A 13 1.95 -5.16 -4.62
N PHE A 14 1.14 -4.57 -3.71
CA PHE A 14 -0.32 -4.59 -3.75
C PHE A 14 -0.82 -3.16 -3.97
N SER A 15 -1.38 -2.88 -5.16
CA SER A 15 -1.69 -1.51 -5.60
C SER A 15 -3.04 -1.40 -6.29
N PRO A 16 -4.16 -1.37 -5.55
CA PRO A 16 -5.51 -1.29 -6.14
C PRO A 16 -5.73 -0.04 -7.01
N SER A 17 -5.28 1.13 -6.57
CA SER A 17 -5.40 2.40 -7.32
C SER A 17 -4.27 2.64 -8.34
N GLY A 18 -3.14 1.92 -8.21
CA GLY A 18 -1.93 2.13 -9.01
C GLY A 18 -0.88 3.02 -8.33
N SER A 19 -1.20 3.71 -7.24
CA SER A 19 -0.29 4.67 -6.60
C SER A 19 0.92 3.99 -5.96
N THR A 20 0.72 2.90 -5.21
CA THR A 20 1.81 2.15 -4.57
C THR A 20 2.79 1.59 -5.61
N GLU A 21 2.30 1.09 -6.74
CA GLU A 21 3.15 0.64 -7.84
C GLU A 21 4.06 1.77 -8.36
N LYS A 22 3.50 2.97 -8.58
CA LYS A 22 4.28 4.14 -9.02
C LYS A 22 5.38 4.48 -8.01
N ILE A 23 5.06 4.44 -6.72
CA ILE A 23 6.01 4.73 -5.63
C ILE A 23 7.17 3.72 -5.63
N VAL A 24 6.89 2.41 -5.62
CA VAL A 24 7.97 1.40 -5.59
C VAL A 24 8.85 1.45 -6.85
N ARG A 25 8.26 1.72 -8.03
CA ARG A 25 9.01 1.92 -9.27
C ARG A 25 9.92 3.16 -9.22
N LYS A 26 9.42 4.26 -8.64
CA LYS A 26 10.22 5.48 -8.49
C LYS A 26 11.37 5.27 -7.50
N ILE A 27 11.16 4.59 -6.38
CA ILE A 27 12.21 4.22 -5.42
C ILE A 27 13.28 3.34 -6.12
N ALA A 28 12.85 2.34 -6.88
CA ALA A 28 13.76 1.47 -7.61
C ALA A 28 14.58 2.22 -8.67
N SER A 29 14.09 3.32 -9.23
CA SER A 29 14.86 4.11 -10.20
C SER A 29 16.09 4.80 -9.59
N GLY A 30 16.20 4.86 -8.27
CA GLY A 30 17.41 5.29 -7.55
C GLY A 30 18.48 4.21 -7.44
N ILE A 31 18.18 2.97 -7.87
CA ILE A 31 19.09 1.81 -7.78
C ILE A 31 19.64 1.49 -9.17
N GLN A 32 20.95 1.41 -9.29
CA GLN A 32 21.64 1.13 -10.55
C GLN A 32 22.34 -0.22 -10.50
N GLY A 33 22.34 -0.93 -11.62
CA GLY A 33 23.10 -2.15 -11.85
C GLY A 33 22.29 -3.45 -11.88
N PRO A 34 21.54 -3.84 -10.82
CA PRO A 34 20.81 -5.12 -10.79
C PRO A 34 19.66 -5.19 -11.79
N GLU A 35 19.34 -6.43 -12.22
CA GLU A 35 18.11 -6.69 -12.97
C GLU A 35 16.87 -6.39 -12.09
N VAL A 36 15.85 -5.74 -12.67
CA VAL A 36 14.60 -5.42 -11.97
C VAL A 36 13.49 -6.37 -12.41
N LYS A 37 12.91 -7.10 -11.45
CA LYS A 37 11.76 -8.01 -11.64
C LYS A 37 10.53 -7.47 -10.91
N THR A 38 9.34 -7.69 -11.45
CA THR A 38 8.10 -7.11 -10.91
C THR A 38 7.06 -8.18 -10.60
N TYR A 39 6.44 -8.08 -9.41
CA TYR A 39 5.42 -8.99 -8.90
C TYR A 39 4.22 -8.20 -8.41
N ASN A 40 3.17 -8.20 -9.22
CA ASN A 40 1.90 -7.57 -8.87
C ASN A 40 1.04 -8.57 -8.08
N LEU A 41 0.81 -8.32 -6.80
CA LEU A 41 0.00 -9.15 -5.93
C LEU A 41 -1.49 -8.77 -5.94
N LEU A 42 -1.92 -7.86 -6.82
CA LEU A 42 -3.32 -7.45 -6.90
C LEU A 42 -4.25 -8.60 -7.31
N PRO A 43 -3.96 -9.40 -8.37
CA PRO A 43 -4.78 -10.55 -8.72
C PRO A 43 -4.75 -11.63 -7.64
N SER A 44 -5.91 -12.20 -7.29
CA SER A 44 -6.02 -13.28 -6.30
C SER A 44 -5.14 -14.49 -6.63
N ALA A 45 -5.04 -14.85 -7.92
CA ALA A 45 -4.18 -15.93 -8.39
C ALA A 45 -2.67 -15.70 -8.13
N ALA A 46 -2.21 -14.44 -8.09
CA ALA A 46 -0.83 -14.13 -7.76
C ALA A 46 -0.48 -14.46 -6.29
N ARG A 47 -1.42 -14.23 -5.38
CA ARG A 47 -1.25 -14.51 -3.95
C ARG A 47 -1.33 -15.99 -3.57
N LYS A 48 -1.79 -16.86 -4.47
CA LYS A 48 -1.79 -18.31 -4.31
C LYS A 48 -0.46 -18.97 -4.67
N LYS A 49 0.47 -18.21 -5.25
CA LYS A 49 1.83 -18.65 -5.57
C LYS A 49 2.75 -18.45 -4.36
N GLN A 50 3.89 -19.14 -4.35
CA GLN A 50 4.97 -18.88 -3.41
C GLN A 50 6.12 -18.18 -4.15
N TYR A 51 6.63 -17.13 -3.56
CA TYR A 51 7.77 -16.36 -4.05
C TYR A 51 8.89 -16.44 -3.02
N VAL A 52 9.99 -17.08 -3.40
CA VAL A 52 11.16 -17.29 -2.53
C VAL A 52 12.32 -16.44 -3.04
N PHE A 53 12.95 -15.71 -2.15
CA PHE A 53 14.04 -14.79 -2.43
C PHE A 53 15.29 -15.18 -1.64
N GLY A 54 16.45 -15.07 -2.26
CA GLY A 54 17.75 -15.38 -1.67
C GLY A 54 18.44 -14.17 -1.06
N LYS A 55 19.60 -14.42 -0.46
CA LYS A 55 20.43 -13.36 0.14
C LYS A 55 21.04 -12.38 -0.88
N ASP A 56 21.13 -12.78 -2.13
CA ASP A 56 21.65 -11.97 -3.23
C ASP A 56 20.53 -11.20 -3.98
N ASP A 57 19.29 -11.32 -3.50
CA ASP A 57 18.13 -10.57 -3.98
C ASP A 57 17.85 -9.37 -3.05
N LEU A 58 17.29 -8.31 -3.60
CA LEU A 58 16.71 -7.20 -2.83
C LEU A 58 15.22 -7.13 -3.11
N VAL A 59 14.39 -7.18 -2.09
CA VAL A 59 12.93 -6.99 -2.23
C VAL A 59 12.56 -5.57 -1.85
N ILE A 60 11.89 -4.85 -2.76
CA ILE A 60 11.18 -3.60 -2.48
C ILE A 60 9.69 -3.93 -2.45
N TYR A 61 9.13 -3.96 -1.25
CA TYR A 61 7.72 -4.31 -1.04
C TYR A 61 6.89 -3.07 -0.79
N GLY A 62 5.78 -2.92 -1.54
CA GLY A 62 4.85 -1.81 -1.39
C GLY A 62 3.41 -2.25 -1.12
N SER A 63 2.78 -1.62 -0.11
CA SER A 63 1.36 -1.75 0.19
C SER A 63 0.73 -0.40 0.48
N LEU A 64 -0.59 -0.35 0.60
CA LEU A 64 -1.28 0.86 1.05
C LEU A 64 -1.55 0.75 2.55
N SER A 65 -1.69 1.93 3.18
CA SER A 65 -2.07 2.04 4.58
C SER A 65 -3.47 2.63 4.74
N ALA A 66 -4.21 2.10 5.72
CA ALA A 66 -5.42 2.69 6.28
C ALA A 66 -5.23 2.90 7.79
N GLY A 67 -4.10 3.51 8.20
CA GLY A 67 -3.65 3.61 9.59
C GLY A 67 -2.96 2.34 10.11
N MET A 68 -3.04 1.26 9.35
CA MET A 68 -2.40 -0.04 9.54
C MET A 68 -2.17 -0.66 8.17
N LEU A 69 -1.48 -1.78 8.08
CA LEU A 69 -1.43 -2.52 6.83
C LEU A 69 -2.84 -2.87 6.39
N PHE A 70 -3.10 -2.64 5.11
CA PHE A 70 -4.42 -2.82 4.56
C PHE A 70 -4.87 -4.29 4.65
N THR A 71 -6.18 -4.48 4.62
CA THR A 71 -6.85 -5.80 4.56
C THR A 71 -6.12 -6.75 3.60
N LYS A 72 -6.01 -8.02 3.97
CA LYS A 72 -5.20 -9.04 3.28
C LYS A 72 -3.70 -8.99 3.57
N ALA A 73 -3.23 -8.16 4.50
CA ALA A 73 -1.80 -8.10 4.82
C ALA A 73 -1.21 -9.47 5.14
N GLU A 74 -1.92 -10.32 5.86
CA GLU A 74 -1.48 -11.69 6.16
C GLU A 74 -1.34 -12.54 4.88
N GLU A 75 -2.36 -12.55 4.01
CA GLU A 75 -2.34 -13.27 2.73
C GLU A 75 -1.20 -12.78 1.83
N LEU A 76 -0.94 -11.45 1.82
CA LEU A 76 0.12 -10.83 1.04
C LEU A 76 1.52 -11.25 1.52
N PHE A 77 1.73 -11.40 2.82
CA PHE A 77 3.02 -11.84 3.35
C PHE A 77 3.17 -13.35 3.33
N ASN A 78 2.08 -14.13 3.45
CA ASN A 78 2.13 -15.59 3.42
C ASN A 78 2.61 -16.15 2.08
N CYS A 79 2.45 -15.42 0.98
CA CYS A 79 2.98 -15.82 -0.33
C CYS A 79 4.45 -15.48 -0.54
N LEU A 80 5.12 -14.80 0.42
CA LEU A 80 6.50 -14.37 0.32
C LEU A 80 7.38 -15.12 1.33
N GLN A 81 8.58 -15.50 0.92
CA GLN A 81 9.58 -16.10 1.77
C GLN A 81 10.96 -15.51 1.45
N GLY A 82 11.58 -14.89 2.43
CA GLY A 82 12.98 -14.48 2.39
C GLY A 82 13.89 -15.55 2.96
N ASN A 83 15.14 -15.53 2.54
CA ASN A 83 16.23 -16.31 3.11
C ASN A 83 17.39 -15.34 3.40
N GLU A 84 17.32 -14.65 4.54
CA GLU A 84 18.22 -13.54 4.88
C GLU A 84 18.21 -12.42 3.80
N THR A 85 17.10 -12.28 3.09
CA THR A 85 16.94 -11.38 1.95
C THR A 85 16.81 -9.93 2.41
N PRO A 86 17.64 -8.99 1.92
CA PRO A 86 17.45 -7.56 2.15
C PRO A 86 16.06 -7.07 1.71
N PHE A 87 15.44 -6.24 2.54
CA PHE A 87 14.07 -5.79 2.34
C PHE A 87 13.94 -4.28 2.58
N ILE A 88 13.31 -3.60 1.63
CA ILE A 88 12.88 -2.21 1.72
C ILE A 88 11.35 -2.22 1.73
N GLY A 89 10.76 -1.81 2.86
CA GLY A 89 9.31 -1.76 3.03
C GLY A 89 8.73 -0.38 2.79
N VAL A 90 7.62 -0.30 2.04
CA VAL A 90 7.01 0.96 1.65
C VAL A 90 5.51 0.93 1.83
N VAL A 91 4.95 1.96 2.47
CA VAL A 91 3.51 2.19 2.49
C VAL A 91 3.15 3.47 1.74
N SER A 92 2.05 3.43 0.97
CA SER A 92 1.40 4.63 0.44
C SER A 92 0.22 5.02 1.31
N PHE A 93 0.04 6.33 1.54
CA PHE A 93 -1.06 6.86 2.33
C PHE A 93 -1.58 8.19 1.79
N GLY A 94 -2.83 8.52 2.14
CA GLY A 94 -3.59 9.61 1.54
C GLY A 94 -3.45 10.96 2.23
N ASN A 95 -2.24 11.41 2.57
CA ASN A 95 -1.96 12.74 3.17
C ASN A 95 -2.69 13.00 4.51
N ALA A 96 -2.99 11.94 5.27
CA ALA A 96 -3.59 12.07 6.60
C ALA A 96 -2.70 11.38 7.66
N TYR A 97 -2.65 10.06 7.66
CA TYR A 97 -1.81 9.27 8.56
C TYR A 97 -1.55 7.88 7.98
N TYR A 98 -0.46 7.24 8.39
CA TYR A 98 -0.16 5.85 8.05
C TYR A 98 -0.18 4.90 9.28
N GLY A 99 -0.36 5.46 10.48
CA GLY A 99 -0.54 4.74 11.74
C GLY A 99 0.61 3.79 12.08
N VAL A 100 0.28 2.54 12.34
CA VAL A 100 1.22 1.46 12.68
C VAL A 100 1.67 0.63 11.47
N ALA A 101 1.30 1.01 10.26
CA ALA A 101 1.48 0.17 9.07
C ALA A 101 2.94 -0.22 8.80
N LEU A 102 3.91 0.65 9.08
CA LEU A 102 5.34 0.35 8.91
C LEU A 102 5.85 -0.63 9.97
N THR A 103 5.38 -0.51 11.21
CA THR A 103 5.73 -1.45 12.30
C THR A 103 5.18 -2.84 11.99
N GLU A 104 3.90 -2.94 11.60
CA GLU A 104 3.29 -4.20 11.19
C GLU A 104 4.00 -4.82 9.96
N MET A 105 4.42 -3.99 9.00
CA MET A 105 5.18 -4.44 7.83
C MET A 105 6.52 -5.03 8.22
N LYS A 106 7.26 -4.36 9.11
CA LYS A 106 8.54 -4.84 9.63
C LYS A 106 8.39 -6.21 10.28
N GLU A 107 7.48 -6.33 11.25
CA GLU A 107 7.25 -7.57 11.99
C GLU A 107 6.90 -8.74 11.06
N ARG A 108 6.00 -8.50 10.09
CA ARG A 108 5.60 -9.53 9.12
C ARG A 108 6.74 -9.93 8.18
N ALA A 109 7.53 -8.97 7.70
CA ALA A 109 8.66 -9.25 6.82
C ALA A 109 9.75 -10.05 7.56
N GLU A 110 10.10 -9.66 8.78
CA GLU A 110 11.07 -10.38 9.61
C GLU A 110 10.58 -11.80 9.93
N GLY A 111 9.29 -11.97 10.26
CA GLY A 111 8.67 -13.28 10.48
C GLY A 111 8.67 -14.18 9.22
N ARG A 112 8.96 -13.64 8.04
CA ARG A 112 9.08 -14.37 6.77
C ARG A 112 10.53 -14.48 6.27
N GLY A 113 11.52 -14.24 7.14
CA GLY A 113 12.94 -14.42 6.85
C GLY A 113 13.59 -13.30 6.04
N PHE A 114 12.97 -12.12 5.99
CA PHE A 114 13.58 -10.93 5.40
C PHE A 114 14.40 -10.15 6.44
N ARG A 115 15.44 -9.46 5.97
CA ARG A 115 16.19 -8.46 6.73
C ARG A 115 15.66 -7.08 6.37
N VAL A 116 14.91 -6.44 7.26
CA VAL A 116 14.35 -5.11 7.01
C VAL A 116 15.45 -4.05 7.15
N CYS A 117 15.91 -3.55 6.01
CA CYS A 117 17.01 -2.59 5.93
C CYS A 117 16.55 -1.14 5.89
N ALA A 118 15.37 -0.88 5.31
CA ALA A 118 14.80 0.45 5.20
C ALA A 118 13.27 0.39 5.15
N LEU A 119 12.62 1.44 5.68
CA LEU A 119 11.17 1.61 5.63
C LEU A 119 10.82 3.04 5.19
N GLY A 120 9.69 3.20 4.47
CA GLY A 120 9.23 4.51 4.04
C GLY A 120 7.72 4.63 3.94
N ALA A 121 7.18 5.80 4.33
CA ALA A 121 5.79 6.17 4.13
C ALA A 121 5.72 7.33 3.14
N PHE A 122 5.01 7.13 2.03
CA PHE A 122 4.97 8.10 0.93
C PHE A 122 3.53 8.51 0.63
N ILE A 123 3.35 9.80 0.36
CA ILE A 123 2.04 10.38 0.09
C ILE A 123 1.58 10.02 -1.33
N ALA A 124 0.32 9.65 -1.44
CA ALA A 124 -0.42 9.53 -2.68
C ALA A 124 -1.77 10.21 -2.54
N GLN A 125 -2.44 10.50 -3.64
CA GLN A 125 -3.82 10.98 -3.59
C GLN A 125 -4.70 9.97 -2.84
N HIS A 126 -5.52 10.47 -1.92
CA HIS A 126 -6.36 9.64 -1.08
C HIS A 126 -7.47 8.96 -1.89
N THR A 127 -7.61 7.66 -1.78
CA THR A 127 -8.52 6.87 -2.63
C THR A 127 -10.01 7.13 -2.39
N MET A 128 -10.37 7.55 -1.17
CA MET A 128 -11.75 7.84 -0.75
C MET A 128 -12.06 9.34 -0.68
N ALA A 129 -11.03 10.18 -0.59
CA ALA A 129 -11.08 11.63 -0.47
C ALA A 129 -10.08 12.24 -1.45
N PRO A 130 -10.36 12.27 -2.75
CA PRO A 130 -9.38 12.67 -3.77
C PRO A 130 -8.91 14.12 -3.63
N GLU A 131 -9.58 14.95 -2.83
CA GLU A 131 -9.18 16.29 -2.43
C GLU A 131 -7.90 16.30 -1.58
N LEU A 132 -7.66 15.20 -0.83
CA LEU A 132 -6.46 15.04 -0.02
C LEU A 132 -5.32 14.45 -0.84
N GLY A 133 -4.19 15.13 -0.84
CA GLY A 133 -3.02 14.72 -1.60
C GLY A 133 -3.22 14.79 -3.11
N THR A 134 -4.09 15.69 -3.60
CA THR A 134 -4.29 15.91 -5.04
C THR A 134 -2.96 16.22 -5.73
N GLY A 135 -2.68 15.52 -6.84
CA GLY A 135 -1.43 15.66 -7.58
C GLY A 135 -0.21 14.99 -6.92
N ARG A 136 -0.40 14.26 -5.79
CA ARG A 136 0.69 13.54 -5.12
C ARG A 136 0.76 12.07 -5.59
N PRO A 137 1.96 11.49 -5.69
CA PRO A 137 3.26 12.11 -5.47
C PRO A 137 3.59 13.15 -6.54
N ASP A 138 4.16 14.29 -6.11
CA ASP A 138 4.67 15.33 -7.00
C ASP A 138 6.20 15.19 -7.21
N ALA A 139 6.81 16.13 -7.95
CA ALA A 139 8.24 16.09 -8.25
C ALA A 139 9.14 16.10 -7.00
N LYS A 140 8.71 16.78 -5.92
CA LYS A 140 9.45 16.79 -4.65
C LYS A 140 9.39 15.41 -3.97
N ASP A 141 8.22 14.79 -3.95
CA ASP A 141 8.06 13.43 -3.43
C ASP A 141 8.91 12.43 -4.22
N GLU A 142 8.87 12.55 -5.54
CA GLU A 142 9.64 11.68 -6.43
C GLU A 142 11.15 11.79 -6.20
N ALA A 143 11.66 13.01 -5.98
CA ALA A 143 13.07 13.21 -5.64
C ALA A 143 13.44 12.52 -4.31
N ILE A 144 12.57 12.59 -3.30
CA ILE A 144 12.76 11.91 -2.02
C ILE A 144 12.74 10.38 -2.21
N MET A 145 11.84 9.84 -3.06
CA MET A 145 11.77 8.41 -3.36
C MET A 145 13.06 7.89 -4.02
N VAL A 146 13.58 8.63 -5.00
CA VAL A 146 14.84 8.28 -5.69
C VAL A 146 16.02 8.28 -4.72
N ASP A 147 16.15 9.34 -3.91
CA ASP A 147 17.21 9.47 -2.91
C ASP A 147 17.12 8.37 -1.84
N PHE A 148 15.91 8.07 -1.35
CA PHE A 148 15.66 6.98 -0.41
C PHE A 148 16.10 5.63 -0.97
N GLY A 149 15.71 5.30 -2.22
CA GLY A 149 16.12 4.06 -2.88
C GLY A 149 17.64 3.95 -3.03
N ARG A 150 18.28 5.03 -3.46
CA ARG A 150 19.74 5.12 -3.60
C ARG A 150 20.45 4.90 -2.27
N LYS A 151 20.07 5.64 -1.21
CA LYS A 151 20.68 5.54 0.13
C LYS A 151 20.50 4.16 0.75
N ALA A 152 19.29 3.59 0.66
CA ALA A 152 19.01 2.26 1.17
C ALA A 152 19.87 1.20 0.44
N TYR A 153 20.04 1.31 -0.87
CA TYR A 153 20.84 0.40 -1.66
C TYR A 153 22.35 0.53 -1.35
N GLU A 154 22.88 1.75 -1.28
CA GLU A 154 24.28 2.02 -0.91
C GLU A 154 24.61 1.42 0.46
N LYS A 155 23.74 1.57 1.44
CA LYS A 155 23.83 0.99 2.77
C LYS A 155 23.90 -0.54 2.72
N ILE A 156 23.02 -1.18 1.93
CA ILE A 156 23.01 -2.64 1.72
C ILE A 156 24.33 -3.11 1.07
N LEU A 157 24.83 -2.40 0.06
CA LEU A 157 26.11 -2.72 -0.59
C LEU A 157 27.29 -2.60 0.36
N ALA A 158 27.23 -1.70 1.33
CA ALA A 158 28.23 -1.57 2.40
C ALA A 158 28.15 -2.70 3.44
N GLY A 159 27.21 -3.64 3.30
CA GLY A 159 26.97 -4.73 4.26
C GLY A 159 26.20 -4.32 5.51
N ASP A 160 25.62 -3.13 5.52
CA ASP A 160 24.78 -2.65 6.62
C ASP A 160 23.30 -2.97 6.34
N TYR A 161 22.80 -3.97 7.03
CA TYR A 161 21.42 -4.45 6.94
C TYR A 161 20.57 -3.99 8.13
N THR A 162 21.09 -3.13 8.99
CA THR A 162 20.40 -2.68 10.21
C THR A 162 19.44 -1.53 9.92
N LEU A 163 18.22 -1.60 10.41
CA LEU A 163 17.31 -0.45 10.42
C LEU A 163 17.69 0.46 11.61
N HIS A 164 18.49 1.50 11.35
CA HIS A 164 19.02 2.38 12.39
C HIS A 164 17.95 3.27 13.03
N LYS A 165 16.98 3.70 12.25
CA LYS A 165 15.85 4.50 12.75
C LYS A 165 14.58 3.66 12.71
N GLN A 166 14.01 3.36 13.88
CA GLN A 166 12.76 2.62 13.95
C GLN A 166 11.57 3.49 13.49
N PRO A 167 10.58 2.91 12.81
CA PRO A 167 9.39 3.64 12.43
C PRO A 167 8.61 4.08 13.66
N VAL A 168 8.07 5.28 13.61
CA VAL A 168 7.19 5.82 14.64
C VAL A 168 5.75 5.63 14.23
N THR A 169 4.86 5.52 15.22
CA THR A 169 3.41 5.51 14.97
C THR A 169 2.98 6.92 14.55
N HIS A 170 2.35 7.02 13.39
CA HIS A 170 1.89 8.30 12.84
C HIS A 170 0.36 8.37 12.86
N TRP A 171 -0.20 9.02 13.89
CA TRP A 171 -1.62 9.28 14.06
C TRP A 171 -1.88 10.77 14.22
N SER A 172 -3.09 11.24 13.86
CA SER A 172 -3.50 12.62 14.10
C SER A 172 -3.72 12.90 15.59
N SER A 173 -4.09 11.87 16.38
CA SER A 173 -4.20 11.93 17.84
C SER A 173 -4.21 10.54 18.46
N SER A 174 -3.89 10.45 19.76
CA SER A 174 -4.01 9.21 20.54
C SER A 174 -5.46 8.71 20.59
N GLU A 175 -6.43 9.62 20.59
CA GLU A 175 -7.84 9.27 20.58
C GLU A 175 -8.23 8.55 19.29
N GLN A 176 -7.79 9.04 18.13
CA GLN A 176 -8.02 8.38 16.84
C GLN A 176 -7.42 6.97 16.82
N TYR A 177 -6.20 6.79 17.32
CA TYR A 177 -5.60 5.46 17.47
C TYR A 177 -6.50 4.53 18.27
N ASN A 178 -6.90 4.96 19.48
CA ASN A 178 -7.71 4.15 20.37
C ASN A 178 -9.08 3.79 19.74
N GLN A 179 -9.71 4.72 19.02
CA GLN A 179 -10.98 4.47 18.31
C GLN A 179 -10.81 3.41 17.21
N ILE A 180 -9.76 3.45 16.43
CA ILE A 180 -9.50 2.47 15.35
C ILE A 180 -9.20 1.09 15.92
N ILE A 181 -8.38 1.00 16.99
CA ILE A 181 -8.08 -0.27 17.65
C ILE A 181 -9.34 -0.86 18.27
N ALA A 182 -10.08 -0.07 19.04
CA ALA A 182 -11.35 -0.51 19.65
C ALA A 182 -12.39 -0.98 18.60
N PHE A 183 -12.44 -0.30 17.45
CA PHE A 183 -13.29 -0.72 16.34
C PHE A 183 -12.89 -2.10 15.82
N ARG A 184 -11.60 -2.36 15.59
CA ARG A 184 -11.08 -3.67 15.12
C ARG A 184 -11.37 -4.78 16.11
N GLU A 185 -11.11 -4.54 17.40
CA GLU A 185 -11.37 -5.53 18.47
C GLU A 185 -12.84 -5.88 18.60
N LYS A 186 -13.70 -4.87 18.55
CA LYS A 186 -15.16 -5.05 18.66
C LYS A 186 -15.75 -5.85 17.50
N ASN A 187 -15.30 -5.58 16.28
CA ASN A 187 -15.93 -6.17 15.10
C ASN A 187 -15.32 -7.50 14.68
N LYS A 188 -14.16 -7.89 15.25
CA LYS A 188 -13.41 -9.11 14.87
C LYS A 188 -13.31 -9.30 13.35
N GLU A 189 -13.46 -8.21 12.62
CA GLU A 189 -13.51 -8.23 11.16
C GLU A 189 -12.10 -8.26 10.58
N PRO A 190 -11.84 -9.07 9.53
CA PRO A 190 -10.57 -9.04 8.82
C PRO A 190 -10.40 -7.80 7.94
N TYR A 191 -11.33 -6.83 8.01
CA TYR A 191 -11.40 -5.66 7.14
C TYR A 191 -11.07 -4.37 7.89
N CYS A 192 -10.35 -3.47 7.20
CA CYS A 192 -10.04 -2.15 7.74
C CYS A 192 -11.27 -1.23 7.84
N PHE A 193 -12.36 -1.56 7.13
CA PHE A 193 -13.55 -0.70 7.04
C PHE A 193 -14.86 -1.46 7.27
N PRO A 194 -15.86 -0.81 7.90
CA PRO A 194 -17.23 -1.33 8.03
C PRO A 194 -17.88 -1.58 6.67
N LYS A 195 -19.00 -2.33 6.67
CA LYS A 195 -19.72 -2.73 5.46
C LYS A 195 -20.24 -1.52 4.66
N GLU A 196 -20.63 -0.45 5.33
CA GLU A 196 -21.10 0.80 4.73
C GLU A 196 -20.03 1.45 3.84
N PHE A 197 -18.77 1.42 4.26
CA PHE A 197 -17.64 1.91 3.46
C PHE A 197 -17.35 1.03 2.23
N ARG A 198 -17.82 -0.21 2.23
CA ARG A 198 -17.66 -1.14 1.12
C ARG A 198 -18.80 -1.05 0.10
N ALA A 199 -19.94 -0.44 0.48
CA ALA A 199 -21.10 -0.26 -0.39
C ALA A 199 -20.82 0.74 -1.52
N LYS A 200 -21.06 0.31 -2.75
CA LYS A 200 -20.84 1.10 -3.96
C LYS A 200 -22.02 0.94 -4.93
N LYS A 201 -22.19 1.92 -5.81
CA LYS A 201 -23.19 1.88 -6.90
C LYS A 201 -22.53 2.13 -8.24
N ILE A 202 -23.10 1.56 -9.29
CA ILE A 202 -22.67 1.71 -10.69
C ILE A 202 -23.79 2.45 -11.44
N SER A 203 -23.46 3.63 -11.96
CA SER A 203 -24.40 4.45 -12.74
C SER A 203 -24.56 3.95 -14.19
N ASP A 204 -25.51 4.56 -14.92
CA ASP A 204 -25.75 4.27 -16.32
C ASP A 204 -24.63 4.75 -17.27
N ALA A 205 -23.70 5.59 -16.79
CA ALA A 205 -22.50 5.94 -17.52
C ALA A 205 -21.54 4.74 -17.71
N CYS A 206 -21.81 3.58 -17.09
CA CYS A 206 -21.00 2.39 -17.21
C CYS A 206 -21.07 1.77 -18.60
N ILE A 207 -19.95 1.71 -19.31
CA ILE A 207 -19.81 1.08 -20.64
C ILE A 207 -19.42 -0.41 -20.56
N LYS A 208 -19.48 -1.03 -19.40
CA LYS A 208 -19.15 -2.45 -19.15
C LYS A 208 -17.74 -2.86 -19.66
N CYS A 209 -16.75 -1.96 -19.61
CA CYS A 209 -15.38 -2.24 -20.08
C CYS A 209 -14.60 -3.24 -19.21
N LYS A 210 -15.17 -3.68 -18.08
CA LYS A 210 -14.61 -4.66 -17.12
C LYS A 210 -13.29 -4.26 -16.46
N THR A 211 -12.87 -2.99 -16.56
CA THR A 211 -11.62 -2.52 -15.90
C THR A 211 -11.69 -2.71 -14.38
N CYS A 212 -12.83 -2.40 -13.76
CA CYS A 212 -13.05 -2.61 -12.32
C CYS A 212 -13.00 -4.10 -11.94
N VAL A 213 -13.59 -4.99 -12.76
CA VAL A 213 -13.58 -6.45 -12.54
C VAL A 213 -12.15 -6.98 -12.59
N ARG A 214 -11.41 -6.68 -13.68
CA ARG A 214 -10.01 -7.16 -13.84
C ARG A 214 -9.05 -6.67 -12.76
N ASN A 215 -9.37 -5.55 -12.10
CA ASN A 215 -8.56 -4.97 -11.03
C ASN A 215 -9.17 -5.17 -9.64
N CYS A 216 -10.21 -5.97 -9.50
CA CYS A 216 -10.75 -6.32 -8.19
C CYS A 216 -9.86 -7.41 -7.56
N PRO A 217 -9.24 -7.15 -6.41
CA PRO A 217 -8.34 -8.14 -5.79
C PRO A 217 -9.07 -9.35 -5.18
N VAL A 218 -10.39 -9.31 -5.10
CA VAL A 218 -11.22 -10.32 -4.43
C VAL A 218 -12.43 -10.74 -5.26
N ASP A 219 -12.45 -10.40 -6.55
CA ASP A 219 -13.46 -10.78 -7.54
C ASP A 219 -14.91 -10.42 -7.11
N ALA A 220 -15.10 -9.34 -6.34
CA ALA A 220 -16.35 -8.93 -5.72
C ALA A 220 -17.29 -8.11 -6.62
N ILE A 221 -17.11 -8.09 -7.95
CA ILE A 221 -17.86 -7.20 -8.85
C ILE A 221 -18.57 -8.00 -9.95
N ASP A 222 -19.88 -7.98 -9.93
CA ASP A 222 -20.71 -8.39 -11.06
C ASP A 222 -21.10 -7.16 -11.88
N ILE A 223 -20.42 -6.97 -13.01
CA ILE A 223 -20.64 -5.81 -13.88
C ILE A 223 -21.91 -5.94 -14.74
N GLU A 224 -22.37 -7.15 -14.99
CA GLU A 224 -23.57 -7.38 -15.80
C GLU A 224 -24.82 -6.98 -15.01
N ASN A 225 -24.87 -7.33 -13.73
CA ASN A 225 -25.95 -6.98 -12.82
C ASN A 225 -25.70 -5.66 -12.07
N LYS A 226 -24.55 -5.01 -12.28
CA LYS A 226 -24.11 -3.77 -11.59
C LYS A 226 -24.11 -3.91 -10.05
N THR A 227 -23.70 -5.07 -9.52
CA THR A 227 -23.69 -5.37 -8.10
C THR A 227 -22.30 -5.62 -7.54
N PHE A 228 -22.19 -5.53 -6.21
CA PHE A 228 -20.97 -5.82 -5.44
C PHE A 228 -21.28 -6.85 -4.37
N ASP A 229 -20.43 -7.87 -4.27
CA ASP A 229 -20.39 -8.74 -3.09
C ASP A 229 -19.71 -7.98 -1.94
N LEU A 230 -20.51 -7.48 -0.99
CA LEU A 230 -20.04 -6.71 0.13
C LEU A 230 -19.30 -7.57 1.17
N ASP A 231 -19.54 -8.86 1.20
CA ASP A 231 -18.86 -9.77 2.12
C ASP A 231 -17.46 -10.13 1.61
N ALA A 232 -17.27 -10.21 0.31
CA ALA A 232 -15.95 -10.34 -0.31
C ALA A 232 -15.18 -9.02 -0.41
N CYS A 233 -15.87 -7.88 -0.60
CA CYS A 233 -15.26 -6.58 -0.87
C CYS A 233 -14.39 -6.09 0.30
N ILE A 234 -13.12 -5.79 0.04
CA ILE A 234 -12.17 -5.29 1.06
C ILE A 234 -12.14 -3.76 1.21
N GLY A 235 -12.97 -3.01 0.51
CA GLY A 235 -13.02 -1.55 0.62
C GLY A 235 -11.78 -0.81 0.07
N CYS A 236 -11.06 -1.36 -0.89
CA CYS A 236 -9.83 -0.76 -1.44
C CYS A 236 -10.05 0.40 -2.40
N TYR A 237 -11.28 0.66 -2.83
CA TYR A 237 -11.66 1.72 -3.79
C TYR A 237 -10.94 1.68 -5.16
N GLY A 238 -10.24 0.61 -5.48
CA GLY A 238 -9.59 0.43 -6.78
C GLY A 238 -10.55 0.53 -7.95
N CYS A 239 -11.77 0.00 -7.81
CA CYS A 239 -12.82 0.04 -8.83
C CYS A 239 -13.28 1.48 -9.13
N ILE A 240 -13.39 2.35 -8.12
CA ILE A 240 -13.74 3.77 -8.28
C ILE A 240 -12.60 4.51 -8.97
N ASN A 241 -11.38 4.38 -8.46
CA ASN A 241 -10.21 5.13 -8.93
C ASN A 241 -9.74 4.73 -10.35
N ARG A 242 -10.04 3.49 -10.77
CA ARG A 242 -9.65 3.00 -12.11
C ARG A 242 -10.76 3.06 -13.15
N CYS A 243 -11.97 3.50 -12.78
CA CYS A 243 -13.07 3.58 -13.72
C CYS A 243 -12.86 4.72 -14.71
N PRO A 244 -12.66 4.46 -16.02
CA PRO A 244 -12.41 5.52 -17.01
C PRO A 244 -13.63 6.41 -17.24
N MET A 245 -14.82 5.91 -16.89
CA MET A 245 -16.09 6.64 -17.03
C MET A 245 -16.56 7.28 -15.73
N HIS A 246 -15.79 7.15 -14.63
CA HIS A 246 -16.20 7.58 -13.29
C HIS A 246 -17.60 7.11 -12.89
N ALA A 247 -18.01 5.94 -13.39
CA ALA A 247 -19.34 5.38 -13.23
C ALA A 247 -19.57 4.70 -11.87
N ILE A 248 -18.54 4.56 -11.03
CA ILE A 248 -18.65 3.90 -9.73
C ILE A 248 -18.45 4.93 -8.62
N SER A 249 -19.35 4.95 -7.66
CA SER A 249 -19.32 5.85 -6.50
C SER A 249 -19.71 5.13 -5.22
N VAL A 250 -19.45 5.75 -4.07
CA VAL A 250 -19.92 5.30 -2.76
C VAL A 250 -21.46 5.33 -2.76
N ALA A 251 -22.10 4.32 -2.16
CA ALA A 251 -23.54 4.23 -2.09
C ALA A 251 -24.12 4.80 -0.79
N SER A 252 -23.35 4.78 0.33
CA SER A 252 -23.80 5.26 1.65
C SER A 252 -23.68 6.79 1.78
N PRO A 253 -24.80 7.50 2.07
CA PRO A 253 -24.77 8.92 2.40
C PRO A 253 -23.98 9.22 3.68
N GLU A 254 -24.05 8.34 4.66
CA GLU A 254 -23.37 8.47 5.96
C GLU A 254 -21.85 8.45 5.76
N VAL A 255 -21.35 7.57 4.89
CA VAL A 255 -19.92 7.53 4.52
C VAL A 255 -19.51 8.79 3.77
N THR A 256 -20.38 9.30 2.91
CA THR A 256 -20.13 10.56 2.20
C THR A 256 -20.01 11.74 3.16
N GLU A 257 -20.87 11.81 4.17
CA GLU A 257 -20.84 12.87 5.19
C GLU A 257 -19.60 12.72 6.11
N PHE A 258 -19.31 11.49 6.55
CA PHE A 258 -18.10 11.21 7.32
C PHE A 258 -16.84 11.66 6.55
N MET A 259 -16.77 11.38 5.24
CA MET A 259 -15.61 11.77 4.42
C MET A 259 -15.49 13.27 4.24
N LYS A 260 -16.57 14.04 4.25
CA LYS A 260 -16.49 15.52 4.27
C LYS A 260 -15.79 16.02 5.53
N GLY A 261 -16.19 15.54 6.71
CA GLY A 261 -15.53 15.88 7.97
C GLY A 261 -14.05 15.49 7.98
N PHE A 262 -13.72 14.32 7.42
CA PHE A 262 -12.35 13.87 7.26
C PHE A 262 -11.53 14.77 6.32
N ILE A 263 -12.10 15.18 5.19
CA ILE A 263 -11.48 16.12 4.26
C ILE A 263 -11.23 17.46 4.97
N ASP A 264 -12.22 18.01 5.68
CA ASP A 264 -12.09 19.28 6.38
C ASP A 264 -10.96 19.27 7.43
N MET A 265 -10.73 18.15 8.06
CA MET A 265 -9.65 17.96 9.05
C MET A 265 -8.26 18.03 8.42
N PHE A 266 -8.07 17.54 7.20
CA PHE A 266 -6.74 17.37 6.59
C PHE A 266 -6.48 18.21 5.34
N LYS A 267 -7.49 18.89 4.75
CA LYS A 267 -7.37 19.61 3.45
C LYS A 267 -6.31 20.68 3.42
N ASN A 268 -6.01 21.30 4.56
CA ASN A 268 -5.01 22.38 4.66
C ASN A 268 -3.63 21.88 5.10
N THR A 269 -3.46 20.54 5.23
CA THR A 269 -2.20 19.95 5.66
C THR A 269 -1.46 19.40 4.44
N ARG A 270 -0.17 19.73 4.33
CA ARG A 270 0.74 19.03 3.43
C ARG A 270 1.71 18.21 4.28
N LEU A 271 1.58 16.93 4.27
CA LEU A 271 2.57 16.02 4.87
C LEU A 271 3.74 15.78 3.92
N GLU A 272 4.89 15.49 4.49
CA GLU A 272 6.08 15.06 3.76
C GLU A 272 6.31 13.56 3.95
N PRO A 273 7.02 12.89 3.02
CA PRO A 273 7.37 11.48 3.19
C PRO A 273 8.25 11.24 4.43
N ASP A 274 7.95 10.16 5.15
CA ASP A 274 8.80 9.69 6.23
C ASP A 274 9.70 8.55 5.75
N THR A 275 11.00 8.62 6.07
CA THR A 275 11.98 7.60 5.70
C THR A 275 12.82 7.17 6.89
N PHE A 276 13.08 5.88 6.97
CA PHE A 276 13.79 5.19 8.03
C PHE A 276 14.87 4.30 7.40
N LEU A 277 16.12 4.64 7.65
CA LEU A 277 17.30 3.95 7.11
C LEU A 277 18.12 3.29 8.22
#